data_4490ff36194af1dfe3cd14f530efd748
#
_entry.id   4490ff36194af1dfe3cd14f530efd748
#
_cell.length_a   1.000
_cell.length_b   1.000
_cell.length_c   1.000
_cell.angle_alpha   90.00
_cell.angle_beta   90.00
_cell.angle_gamma   90.00
#
_symmetry.space_group_name_H-M   'P 1'
#
loop_
_entity.id
_entity.type
_entity.pdbx_description
1 polymer ?
#
loop_
_entity_poly.entity_id
_entity_poly.type
_entity_poly.pdbx_seq_one_letter_code
_entity_poly.pdbx_strand_id
1 'polypeptide(L)'
;MLMVVLAVGLTAFGSGCGDGGDSGAEADGTEPLGIGNEVTVPIAAAMVTTVDPGEEPRSLLRPSYYNGTIQAVTLRTDHRIQQQIDSQQVRDFSSPALTIPMTATTDSGGVELTLGSVTTPDPALSEALTAADGTHAGFEMSELGGITALRLAPAPDTSNSARAALEQAFYQAVYRSVTFPDEPVGVGAVWRVQQTVGGGVDLDQVTTATLVARDGGRLSIRLDVTQTPKSNIWDLPNEAGTLDIEDYAMQGSGDITVDLGLPLPIAGSISIGGHQVYRDPRTSTVLRQAIETNVSWGG
;
A
#
# COMPACT_ATOMS: atom_id res chain seq x y z
N MET A 1 -24.58 -7.09 23.78
CA MET A 1 -24.62 -6.13 22.66
C MET A 1 -23.17 -5.85 22.30
N LEU A 2 -22.64 -6.67 21.39
CA LEU A 2 -21.21 -6.65 21.02
C LEU A 2 -21.03 -5.55 19.98
N MET A 3 -20.38 -4.47 20.35
CA MET A 3 -20.05 -3.37 19.45
C MET A 3 -18.70 -3.71 18.80
N VAL A 4 -18.75 -4.44 17.70
CA VAL A 4 -17.54 -4.71 16.89
C VAL A 4 -17.29 -3.49 16.02
N VAL A 5 -16.45 -2.58 16.50
CA VAL A 5 -15.88 -1.51 15.68
C VAL A 5 -14.75 -2.16 14.87
N LEU A 6 -15.07 -2.61 13.67
CA LEU A 6 -14.08 -3.12 12.73
C LEU A 6 -13.58 -1.96 11.84
N ALA A 7 -12.66 -1.18 12.39
CA ALA A 7 -11.78 -0.43 11.51
C ALA A 7 -10.82 -1.44 10.88
N VAL A 8 -10.93 -1.67 9.57
CA VAL A 8 -9.88 -2.32 8.79
C VAL A 8 -8.77 -1.28 8.58
N GLY A 9 -8.14 -0.91 9.70
CA GLY A 9 -6.82 -0.32 9.68
C GLY A 9 -5.83 -1.47 9.84
N LEU A 10 -4.67 -1.38 9.24
CA LEU A 10 -3.51 -2.16 9.67
C LEU A 10 -3.52 -2.11 11.20
N THR A 11 -3.91 -3.21 11.85
CA THR A 11 -3.76 -3.30 13.29
C THR A 11 -2.28 -3.43 13.57
N ALA A 12 -1.65 -2.27 13.76
CA ALA A 12 -0.41 -2.20 14.48
C ALA A 12 -0.59 -2.97 15.78
N PHE A 13 0.30 -3.88 16.00
CA PHE A 13 0.45 -4.81 17.10
C PHE A 13 0.05 -4.19 18.45
N GLY A 14 -0.98 -4.76 19.07
CA GLY A 14 -1.52 -4.31 20.33
C GLY A 14 -0.59 -4.56 21.50
N SER A 15 -0.42 -3.53 22.31
CA SER A 15 0.29 -3.55 23.59
C SER A 15 -0.46 -4.40 24.61
N GLY A 16 0.06 -5.56 24.96
CA GLY A 16 -0.35 -6.32 26.14
C GLY A 16 0.44 -5.87 27.35
N CYS A 17 -0.16 -5.16 28.31
CA CYS A 17 0.33 -5.04 29.66
C CYS A 17 -0.01 -6.33 30.42
N GLY A 18 0.98 -7.08 30.84
CA GLY A 18 0.87 -8.22 31.74
C GLY A 18 2.01 -8.21 32.73
N ASP A 19 1.67 -8.01 34.00
CA ASP A 19 2.58 -8.02 35.16
C ASP A 19 2.96 -9.44 35.58
N GLY A 20 4.27 -9.65 35.85
CA GLY A 20 4.77 -10.57 36.86
C GLY A 20 4.99 -12.06 36.51
N GLY A 21 6.27 -12.54 36.55
CA GLY A 21 6.59 -13.91 36.83
C GLY A 21 7.75 -14.54 36.03
N ASP A 22 8.92 -14.51 36.63
CA ASP A 22 10.17 -15.19 36.31
C ASP A 22 10.02 -16.64 35.82
N SER A 23 10.62 -16.97 34.66
CA SER A 23 11.35 -18.25 34.41
C SER A 23 11.79 -18.33 32.93
N GLY A 24 13.09 -18.50 32.72
CA GLY A 24 13.74 -18.47 31.41
C GLY A 24 13.27 -19.54 30.42
N ALA A 25 13.10 -19.06 29.21
CA ALA A 25 13.28 -19.76 27.96
C ALA A 25 13.57 -18.68 26.90
N GLU A 26 14.70 -18.78 26.22
CA GLU A 26 15.04 -17.93 25.08
C GLU A 26 13.99 -18.18 23.99
N ALA A 27 13.05 -17.26 23.87
CA ALA A 27 12.19 -17.15 22.73
C ALA A 27 12.75 -16.03 21.85
N ASP A 28 12.98 -16.35 20.60
CA ASP A 28 13.39 -15.46 19.52
C ASP A 28 12.49 -14.22 19.54
N GLY A 29 13.06 -13.13 20.12
CA GLY A 29 12.28 -11.95 20.48
C GLY A 29 12.06 -11.06 19.27
N THR A 30 10.85 -11.07 18.74
CA THR A 30 10.35 -9.91 17.99
C THR A 30 10.13 -8.81 19.02
N GLU A 31 11.11 -7.89 19.14
CA GLU A 31 10.96 -6.72 20.00
C GLU A 31 9.68 -5.96 19.64
N PRO A 32 8.89 -5.49 20.63
CA PRO A 32 7.76 -4.65 20.35
C PRO A 32 8.27 -3.39 19.67
N LEU A 33 7.67 -3.05 18.52
CA LEU A 33 7.98 -1.86 17.73
C LEU A 33 7.84 -0.62 18.63
N GLY A 34 8.96 -0.15 19.15
CA GLY A 34 9.00 1.01 20.05
C GLY A 34 8.72 2.30 19.30
N ILE A 35 8.12 3.27 19.97
CA ILE A 35 7.97 4.65 19.49
C ILE A 35 9.37 5.17 19.12
N GLY A 36 9.55 5.60 17.85
CA GLY A 36 10.81 6.15 17.34
C GLY A 36 11.79 5.15 16.71
N ASN A 37 11.47 3.85 16.63
CA ASN A 37 12.29 2.90 15.90
C ASN A 37 11.84 2.77 14.44
N GLU A 38 12.80 2.55 13.55
CA GLU A 38 12.52 2.19 12.15
C GLU A 38 11.81 0.85 12.09
N VAL A 39 10.76 0.78 11.27
CA VAL A 39 10.02 -0.43 10.99
C VAL A 39 10.22 -0.80 9.54
N THR A 40 10.61 -2.05 9.28
CA THR A 40 10.70 -2.61 7.93
C THR A 40 9.56 -3.60 7.72
N VAL A 41 8.73 -3.32 6.73
CA VAL A 41 7.63 -4.21 6.32
C VAL A 41 8.05 -4.89 5.01
N PRO A 42 8.27 -6.22 5.02
CA PRO A 42 8.56 -6.94 3.79
C PRO A 42 7.33 -6.94 2.87
N ILE A 43 7.56 -6.73 1.59
CA ILE A 43 6.53 -6.74 0.56
C ILE A 43 6.68 -8.02 -0.26
N ALA A 44 5.59 -8.76 -0.41
CA ALA A 44 5.62 -10.00 -1.18
C ALA A 44 6.15 -9.77 -2.60
N ALA A 45 7.05 -10.64 -3.05
CA ALA A 45 7.65 -10.53 -4.38
C ALA A 45 6.57 -10.61 -5.47
N ALA A 46 6.67 -9.72 -6.44
CA ALA A 46 5.82 -9.70 -7.61
C ALA A 46 6.31 -10.72 -8.65
N MET A 47 5.40 -11.52 -9.20
CA MET A 47 5.66 -12.36 -10.38
C MET A 47 5.19 -11.63 -11.63
N VAL A 48 6.05 -11.51 -12.62
CA VAL A 48 5.75 -10.81 -13.88
C VAL A 48 5.69 -11.80 -15.02
N THR A 49 4.69 -11.65 -15.88
CA THR A 49 4.52 -12.48 -17.09
C THR A 49 4.15 -11.60 -18.27
N THR A 50 4.93 -11.61 -19.32
CA THR A 50 4.62 -10.93 -20.58
C THR A 50 3.46 -11.67 -21.27
N VAL A 51 2.39 -10.93 -21.59
CA VAL A 51 1.22 -11.44 -22.34
C VAL A 51 1.35 -11.13 -23.82
N ASP A 52 1.77 -9.89 -24.13
CA ASP A 52 2.04 -9.43 -25.48
C ASP A 52 3.31 -8.56 -25.44
N PRO A 53 4.33 -8.84 -26.23
CA PRO A 53 5.57 -8.06 -26.23
C PRO A 53 5.43 -6.69 -26.93
N GLY A 54 4.29 -6.39 -27.56
CA GLY A 54 4.06 -5.13 -28.27
C GLY A 54 4.81 -5.01 -29.62
N GLU A 55 4.78 -3.80 -30.16
CA GLU A 55 5.36 -3.48 -31.47
C GLU A 55 6.87 -3.31 -31.40
N GLU A 56 7.56 -3.49 -32.54
CA GLU A 56 8.96 -3.11 -32.69
C GLU A 56 9.11 -1.57 -32.84
N PRO A 57 10.18 -0.94 -32.31
CA PRO A 57 11.33 -1.61 -31.66
C PRO A 57 11.07 -1.98 -30.20
N ARG A 58 11.53 -3.18 -29.81
CA ARG A 58 11.46 -3.68 -28.43
C ARG A 58 12.76 -3.49 -27.69
N SER A 59 12.71 -3.24 -26.40
CA SER A 59 13.88 -3.22 -25.52
C SER A 59 13.49 -3.53 -24.08
N LEU A 60 14.49 -3.87 -23.28
CA LEU A 60 14.28 -4.08 -21.83
C LEU A 60 13.88 -2.77 -21.17
N LEU A 61 12.89 -2.86 -20.25
CA LEU A 61 12.52 -1.78 -19.37
C LEU A 61 13.23 -1.98 -18.03
N ARG A 62 14.35 -1.29 -17.83
CA ARG A 62 15.14 -1.39 -16.60
C ARG A 62 15.29 -0.01 -15.98
N PRO A 63 15.00 0.14 -14.67
CA PRO A 63 15.42 1.31 -13.91
C PRO A 63 16.92 1.56 -14.12
N SER A 64 17.29 2.78 -14.43
CA SER A 64 18.66 3.16 -14.81
C SER A 64 19.15 4.39 -14.02
N TYR A 65 18.54 4.69 -12.88
CA TYR A 65 18.99 5.75 -12.00
C TYR A 65 20.31 5.38 -11.31
N TYR A 66 21.08 6.40 -10.96
CA TYR A 66 22.36 6.26 -10.27
C TYR A 66 22.19 6.54 -8.78
N ASN A 67 23.11 6.05 -7.94
CA ASN A 67 23.19 6.44 -6.54
C ASN A 67 23.31 7.97 -6.42
N GLY A 68 22.50 8.55 -5.55
CA GLY A 68 22.42 10.00 -5.39
C GLY A 68 21.47 10.70 -6.37
N THR A 69 20.70 9.95 -7.19
CA THR A 69 19.62 10.57 -7.97
C THR A 69 18.56 11.14 -7.03
N ILE A 70 18.20 12.41 -7.24
CA ILE A 70 17.24 13.13 -6.41
C ILE A 70 15.98 13.42 -7.24
N GLN A 71 14.82 13.12 -6.65
CA GLN A 71 13.51 13.40 -7.24
C GLN A 71 12.59 14.06 -6.23
N ALA A 72 12.04 15.24 -6.56
CA ALA A 72 10.92 15.80 -5.80
C ALA A 72 9.61 15.22 -6.35
N VAL A 73 8.74 14.75 -5.46
CA VAL A 73 7.47 14.13 -5.83
C VAL A 73 6.43 14.36 -4.73
N THR A 74 5.16 14.38 -5.09
CA THR A 74 4.04 14.43 -4.14
C THR A 74 3.21 13.16 -4.27
N LEU A 75 3.03 12.44 -3.17
CA LEU A 75 2.09 11.35 -3.04
C LEU A 75 0.78 11.88 -2.47
N ARG A 76 -0.36 11.49 -3.06
CA ARG A 76 -1.69 11.75 -2.50
C ARG A 76 -2.43 10.43 -2.34
N THR A 77 -3.06 10.25 -1.18
CA THR A 77 -3.88 9.07 -0.89
C THR A 77 -5.25 9.50 -0.39
N ASP A 78 -6.29 8.78 -0.83
CA ASP A 78 -7.67 8.92 -0.34
C ASP A 78 -8.23 7.51 -0.18
N HIS A 79 -8.71 7.18 1.03
CA HIS A 79 -9.22 5.85 1.35
C HIS A 79 -10.57 5.96 2.02
N ARG A 80 -11.60 5.50 1.34
CA ARG A 80 -12.99 5.56 1.78
C ARG A 80 -13.50 4.17 2.12
N ILE A 81 -14.15 4.06 3.28
CA ILE A 81 -14.79 2.84 3.75
C ILE A 81 -16.18 3.19 4.28
N GLN A 82 -17.20 2.61 3.67
CA GLN A 82 -18.55 2.63 4.19
C GLN A 82 -18.94 1.22 4.64
N GLN A 83 -19.52 1.12 5.82
CA GLN A 83 -19.90 -0.17 6.41
C GLN A 83 -21.38 -0.18 6.81
N GLN A 84 -22.01 -1.33 6.61
CA GLN A 84 -23.37 -1.60 7.05
C GLN A 84 -23.44 -2.98 7.70
N ILE A 85 -24.01 -3.07 8.91
CA ILE A 85 -24.28 -4.33 9.59
C ILE A 85 -25.78 -4.60 9.50
N ASP A 86 -26.14 -5.72 8.87
CA ASP A 86 -27.52 -6.11 8.58
C ASP A 86 -28.31 -4.98 7.90
N SER A 87 -29.40 -4.51 8.54
CA SER A 87 -30.24 -3.39 8.08
C SER A 87 -29.96 -2.08 8.84
N GLN A 88 -28.84 -2.00 9.59
CA GLN A 88 -28.48 -0.78 10.31
C GLN A 88 -28.09 0.33 9.35
N GLN A 89 -28.03 1.55 9.86
CA GLN A 89 -27.56 2.69 9.08
C GLN A 89 -26.10 2.48 8.65
N VAL A 90 -25.80 2.86 7.41
CA VAL A 90 -24.43 2.91 6.89
C VAL A 90 -23.59 3.86 7.73
N ARG A 91 -22.39 3.44 8.09
CA ARG A 91 -21.40 4.24 8.82
C ARG A 91 -20.18 4.47 7.95
N ASP A 92 -19.61 5.65 8.07
CA ASP A 92 -18.38 6.04 7.40
C ASP A 92 -17.19 5.78 8.33
N PHE A 93 -16.20 5.02 7.82
CA PHE A 93 -14.94 4.70 8.46
C PHE A 93 -13.76 5.12 7.58
N SER A 94 -13.97 6.05 6.67
CA SER A 94 -12.95 6.57 5.77
C SER A 94 -11.80 7.20 6.54
N SER A 95 -10.59 7.02 6.02
CA SER A 95 -9.42 7.74 6.54
C SER A 95 -9.33 9.10 5.87
N PRO A 96 -8.89 10.15 6.57
CA PRO A 96 -8.65 11.44 5.95
C PRO A 96 -7.64 11.35 4.80
N ALA A 97 -7.90 12.05 3.71
CA ALA A 97 -6.97 12.14 2.58
C ALA A 97 -5.67 12.81 3.01
N LEU A 98 -4.53 12.31 2.50
CA LEU A 98 -3.22 12.87 2.74
C LEU A 98 -2.60 13.40 1.45
N THR A 99 -1.86 14.52 1.57
CA THR A 99 -0.93 15.01 0.56
C THR A 99 0.44 15.08 1.19
N ILE A 100 1.38 14.29 0.66
CA ILE A 100 2.71 14.05 1.20
C ILE A 100 3.74 14.50 0.17
N PRO A 101 4.23 15.76 0.25
CA PRO A 101 5.40 16.18 -0.52
C PRO A 101 6.63 15.47 0.01
N MET A 102 7.51 14.98 -0.87
CA MET A 102 8.71 14.28 -0.45
C MET A 102 9.85 14.46 -1.44
N THR A 103 11.07 14.29 -0.94
CA THR A 103 12.28 14.16 -1.75
C THR A 103 12.74 12.71 -1.68
N ALA A 104 12.81 12.05 -2.82
CA ALA A 104 13.38 10.73 -2.96
C ALA A 104 14.86 10.85 -3.33
N THR A 105 15.72 10.09 -2.66
CA THR A 105 17.15 9.98 -2.95
C THR A 105 17.51 8.51 -3.08
N THR A 106 18.17 8.13 -4.15
CA THR A 106 18.59 6.74 -4.38
C THR A 106 19.93 6.46 -3.71
N ASP A 107 20.07 5.28 -3.12
CA ASP A 107 21.33 4.76 -2.62
C ASP A 107 21.56 3.30 -3.09
N SER A 108 22.55 2.61 -2.51
CA SER A 108 22.85 1.21 -2.83
C SER A 108 21.80 0.22 -2.29
N GLY A 109 20.93 0.64 -1.37
CA GLY A 109 19.90 -0.20 -0.74
C GLY A 109 18.49 0.05 -1.28
N GLY A 110 18.30 1.13 -2.07
CA GLY A 110 16.98 1.46 -2.61
C GLY A 110 16.71 2.95 -2.73
N VAL A 111 15.61 3.40 -2.17
CA VAL A 111 15.13 4.78 -2.26
C VAL A 111 14.83 5.28 -0.85
N GLU A 112 15.53 6.33 -0.43
CA GLU A 112 15.24 7.06 0.81
C GLU A 112 14.29 8.23 0.52
N LEU A 113 13.28 8.39 1.36
CA LEU A 113 12.26 9.43 1.27
C LEU A 113 12.36 10.35 2.47
N THR A 114 12.59 11.63 2.23
CA THR A 114 12.45 12.67 3.25
C THR A 114 11.12 13.38 3.03
N LEU A 115 10.25 13.34 4.04
CA LEU A 115 8.95 13.95 3.98
C LEU A 115 9.04 15.45 4.22
N GLY A 116 8.30 16.21 3.40
CA GLY A 116 8.00 17.60 3.68
C GLY A 116 6.73 17.75 4.51
N SER A 117 6.19 18.95 4.60
CA SER A 117 4.98 19.22 5.38
C SER A 117 3.78 18.49 4.80
N VAL A 118 3.33 17.47 5.50
CA VAL A 118 2.15 16.66 5.14
C VAL A 118 0.87 17.44 5.44
N THR A 119 -0.08 17.41 4.51
CA THR A 119 -1.36 18.11 4.67
C THR A 119 -2.56 17.16 4.55
N THR A 120 -3.63 17.49 5.26
CA THR A 120 -4.90 16.76 5.29
C THR A 120 -6.06 17.73 5.54
N PRO A 121 -7.29 17.44 5.07
CA PRO A 121 -8.47 18.23 5.40
C PRO A 121 -8.97 18.04 6.84
N ASP A 122 -8.52 17.01 7.56
CA ASP A 122 -8.88 16.76 8.97
C ASP A 122 -8.05 17.64 9.90
N PRO A 123 -8.65 18.56 10.69
CA PRO A 123 -7.90 19.48 11.54
C PRO A 123 -7.12 18.79 12.67
N ALA A 124 -7.67 17.73 13.28
CA ALA A 124 -7.03 17.02 14.38
C ALA A 124 -5.81 16.22 13.87
N LEU A 125 -5.95 15.55 12.71
CA LEU A 125 -4.83 14.87 12.08
C LEU A 125 -3.81 15.87 11.55
N SER A 126 -4.22 17.03 11.05
CA SER A 126 -3.31 18.10 10.59
C SER A 126 -2.40 18.59 11.73
N GLU A 127 -2.95 18.80 12.92
CA GLU A 127 -2.18 19.15 14.11
C GLU A 127 -1.19 18.04 14.48
N ALA A 128 -1.66 16.77 14.49
CA ALA A 128 -0.83 15.61 14.79
C ALA A 128 0.33 15.42 13.78
N LEU A 129 0.10 15.71 12.51
CA LEU A 129 1.10 15.60 11.44
C LEU A 129 2.17 16.70 11.50
N THR A 130 1.95 17.81 12.20
CA THR A 130 2.97 18.83 12.38
C THR A 130 4.20 18.28 13.11
N ALA A 131 4.01 17.37 14.07
CA ALA A 131 5.10 16.71 14.78
C ALA A 131 5.75 15.56 13.96
N ALA A 132 5.20 15.21 12.81
CA ALA A 132 5.75 14.20 11.92
C ALA A 132 6.75 14.78 10.88
N ASP A 133 6.99 16.08 10.90
CA ASP A 133 8.01 16.70 10.07
C ASP A 133 9.39 16.09 10.38
N GLY A 134 10.15 15.73 9.34
CA GLY A 134 11.39 14.99 9.50
C GLY A 134 11.22 13.46 9.63
N THR A 135 10.02 12.92 9.48
CA THR A 135 9.82 11.47 9.27
C THR A 135 10.53 11.04 8.00
N HIS A 136 11.24 9.90 8.07
CA HIS A 136 11.84 9.24 6.93
C HIS A 136 11.05 7.99 6.57
N ALA A 137 10.99 7.71 5.29
CA ALA A 137 10.50 6.45 4.75
C ALA A 137 11.49 5.93 3.70
N GLY A 138 11.36 4.69 3.29
CA GLY A 138 12.23 4.15 2.24
C GLY A 138 11.60 2.95 1.56
N PHE A 139 12.06 2.69 0.33
CA PHE A 139 11.69 1.51 -0.43
C PHE A 139 12.94 0.74 -0.81
N GLU A 140 12.95 -0.57 -0.56
CA GLU A 140 13.85 -1.46 -1.25
C GLU A 140 13.24 -1.83 -2.59
N MET A 141 14.07 -1.85 -3.64
CA MET A 141 13.60 -2.04 -5.01
C MET A 141 14.28 -3.25 -5.65
N SER A 142 13.50 -4.03 -6.40
CA SER A 142 14.07 -5.07 -7.27
C SER A 142 14.66 -4.46 -8.56
N GLU A 143 15.48 -5.23 -9.28
CA GLU A 143 16.03 -4.82 -10.59
C GLU A 143 14.95 -4.54 -11.65
N LEU A 144 13.73 -5.04 -11.44
CA LEU A 144 12.55 -4.80 -12.29
C LEU A 144 11.68 -3.63 -11.81
N GLY A 145 12.13 -2.85 -10.83
CA GLY A 145 11.41 -1.70 -10.29
C GLY A 145 10.28 -2.04 -9.30
N GLY A 146 10.10 -3.30 -8.94
CA GLY A 146 9.14 -3.70 -7.91
C GLY A 146 9.65 -3.38 -6.51
N ILE A 147 8.78 -2.89 -5.63
CA ILE A 147 9.10 -2.64 -4.23
C ILE A 147 9.10 -3.97 -3.48
N THR A 148 10.18 -4.26 -2.73
CA THR A 148 10.38 -5.50 -1.97
C THR A 148 10.31 -5.29 -0.46
N ALA A 149 10.51 -4.06 0.01
CA ALA A 149 10.28 -3.68 1.40
C ALA A 149 9.90 -2.19 1.51
N LEU A 150 9.09 -1.88 2.51
CA LEU A 150 8.78 -0.53 2.96
C LEU A 150 9.47 -0.32 4.30
N ARG A 151 10.28 0.73 4.42
CA ARG A 151 10.86 1.21 5.69
C ARG A 151 10.15 2.47 6.12
N LEU A 152 9.87 2.61 7.40
CA LEU A 152 9.30 3.83 7.97
C LEU A 152 10.00 4.13 9.30
N ALA A 153 10.59 5.31 9.40
CA ALA A 153 11.25 5.83 10.59
C ALA A 153 10.55 7.13 11.04
N PRO A 154 9.50 7.02 11.88
CA PRO A 154 8.77 8.18 12.35
C PRO A 154 9.69 9.14 13.13
N ALA A 155 9.46 10.45 13.02
CA ALA A 155 10.12 11.42 13.87
C ALA A 155 9.80 11.13 15.35
N PRO A 156 10.70 11.42 16.30
CA PRO A 156 10.57 11.02 17.71
C PRO A 156 9.26 11.43 18.38
N ASP A 157 8.73 12.60 18.01
CA ASP A 157 7.54 13.19 18.61
C ASP A 157 6.25 12.88 17.81
N THR A 158 6.34 12.00 16.79
CA THR A 158 5.19 11.63 15.96
C THR A 158 4.14 10.89 16.78
N SER A 159 2.92 11.40 16.80
CA SER A 159 1.80 10.76 17.49
C SER A 159 1.38 9.43 16.81
N ASN A 160 0.73 8.54 17.56
CA ASN A 160 0.25 7.27 17.01
C ASN A 160 -0.74 7.46 15.84
N SER A 161 -1.57 8.51 15.87
CA SER A 161 -2.52 8.80 14.79
C SER A 161 -1.81 9.26 13.51
N ALA A 162 -0.82 10.15 13.62
CA ALA A 162 -0.01 10.59 12.49
C ALA A 162 0.80 9.42 11.89
N ARG A 163 1.43 8.61 12.75
CA ARG A 163 2.17 7.43 12.35
C ARG A 163 1.28 6.45 11.57
N ALA A 164 0.12 6.09 12.13
CA ALA A 164 -0.81 5.14 11.48
C ALA A 164 -1.29 5.67 10.12
N ALA A 165 -1.56 6.98 10.00
CA ALA A 165 -1.97 7.59 8.74
C ALA A 165 -0.86 7.52 7.68
N LEU A 166 0.40 7.80 8.06
CA LEU A 166 1.55 7.69 7.15
C LEU A 166 1.82 6.23 6.74
N GLU A 167 1.81 5.29 7.71
CA GLU A 167 1.97 3.86 7.43
C GLU A 167 0.92 3.39 6.41
N GLN A 168 -0.34 3.75 6.61
CA GLN A 168 -1.42 3.40 5.68
C GLN A 168 -1.20 4.00 4.29
N ALA A 169 -0.81 5.28 4.20
CA ALA A 169 -0.57 5.95 2.92
C ALA A 169 0.57 5.28 2.13
N PHE A 170 1.71 5.00 2.77
CA PHE A 170 2.83 4.32 2.11
C PHE A 170 2.51 2.88 1.75
N TYR A 171 1.80 2.16 2.61
CA TYR A 171 1.36 0.80 2.32
C TYR A 171 0.46 0.74 1.08
N GLN A 172 -0.47 1.69 0.94
CA GLN A 172 -1.29 1.81 -0.27
C GLN A 172 -0.43 2.12 -1.50
N ALA A 173 0.55 3.01 -1.39
CA ALA A 173 1.41 3.41 -2.49
C ALA A 173 2.29 2.27 -3.03
N VAL A 174 2.80 1.40 -2.14
CA VAL A 174 3.65 0.25 -2.50
C VAL A 174 2.99 -0.65 -3.54
N TYR A 175 1.72 -0.97 -3.37
CA TYR A 175 0.98 -1.85 -4.28
C TYR A 175 0.42 -1.12 -5.52
N ARG A 176 0.79 0.13 -5.71
CA ARG A 176 0.44 0.98 -6.88
C ARG A 176 1.70 1.40 -7.66
N SER A 177 2.81 0.71 -7.43
CA SER A 177 4.03 0.83 -8.22
C SER A 177 3.98 -0.07 -9.45
N VAL A 178 4.90 0.15 -10.40
CA VAL A 178 5.02 -0.65 -11.61
C VAL A 178 6.22 -1.57 -11.50
N THR A 179 6.01 -2.87 -11.69
CA THR A 179 7.09 -3.84 -11.89
C THR A 179 7.17 -4.19 -13.37
N PHE A 180 8.35 -4.07 -13.96
CA PHE A 180 8.58 -4.29 -15.40
C PHE A 180 8.81 -5.75 -15.74
N PRO A 181 8.54 -6.17 -17.00
CA PRO A 181 8.91 -7.50 -17.48
C PRO A 181 10.43 -7.63 -17.65
N ASP A 182 10.91 -8.86 -17.57
CA ASP A 182 12.32 -9.21 -17.79
C ASP A 182 12.67 -9.45 -19.26
N GLU A 183 11.68 -9.42 -20.15
CA GLU A 183 11.81 -9.57 -21.60
C GLU A 183 11.75 -8.20 -22.31
N PRO A 184 12.33 -8.09 -23.53
CA PRO A 184 12.21 -6.88 -24.35
C PRO A 184 10.76 -6.65 -24.80
N VAL A 185 10.27 -5.43 -24.57
CA VAL A 185 8.90 -5.01 -24.92
C VAL A 185 8.89 -3.68 -25.65
N GLY A 186 7.86 -3.46 -26.47
CA GLY A 186 7.61 -2.23 -27.22
C GLY A 186 6.27 -1.61 -26.88
N VAL A 187 5.93 -0.52 -27.57
CA VAL A 187 4.61 0.14 -27.39
C VAL A 187 3.50 -0.85 -27.72
N GLY A 188 2.41 -0.84 -26.97
CA GLY A 188 1.33 -1.80 -27.04
C GLY A 188 1.58 -3.08 -26.23
N ALA A 189 2.77 -3.25 -25.64
CA ALA A 189 3.06 -4.42 -24.80
C ALA A 189 2.08 -4.51 -23.63
N VAL A 190 1.71 -5.75 -23.30
CA VAL A 190 0.87 -6.09 -22.16
C VAL A 190 1.58 -7.12 -21.29
N TRP A 191 1.66 -6.86 -19.99
CA TRP A 191 2.18 -7.82 -19.01
C TRP A 191 1.31 -7.87 -17.77
N ARG A 192 1.39 -8.97 -17.04
CA ARG A 192 0.69 -9.18 -15.76
C ARG A 192 1.70 -9.21 -14.63
N VAL A 193 1.36 -8.53 -13.55
CA VAL A 193 2.06 -8.55 -12.28
C VAL A 193 1.14 -9.19 -11.25
N GLN A 194 1.53 -10.33 -10.71
CA GLN A 194 0.81 -11.04 -9.65
C GLN A 194 1.54 -10.85 -8.33
N GLN A 195 0.83 -10.42 -7.30
CA GLN A 195 1.41 -10.14 -6.00
C GLN A 195 0.40 -10.41 -4.88
N THR A 196 0.87 -10.93 -3.75
CA THR A 196 0.05 -11.01 -2.54
C THR A 196 0.02 -9.66 -1.84
N VAL A 197 -1.18 -9.16 -1.56
CA VAL A 197 -1.41 -8.00 -0.70
C VAL A 197 -1.83 -8.52 0.66
N GLY A 198 -0.99 -8.32 1.67
CA GLY A 198 -1.28 -8.70 3.05
C GLY A 198 -2.30 -7.75 3.69
N GLY A 199 -3.02 -8.22 4.70
CA GLY A 199 -4.01 -7.41 5.42
C GLY A 199 -4.86 -8.26 6.35
N GLY A 200 -6.03 -7.77 6.73
CA GLY A 200 -7.00 -8.57 7.48
C GLY A 200 -7.43 -9.83 6.73
N VAL A 201 -7.49 -9.74 5.40
CA VAL A 201 -7.61 -10.86 4.47
C VAL A 201 -6.49 -10.74 3.46
N ASP A 202 -5.73 -11.81 3.27
CA ASP A 202 -4.71 -11.86 2.22
C ASP A 202 -5.38 -11.91 0.84
N LEU A 203 -4.90 -11.07 -0.07
CA LEU A 203 -5.44 -10.95 -1.42
C LEU A 203 -4.41 -11.36 -2.46
N ASP A 204 -4.86 -12.06 -3.48
CA ASP A 204 -4.15 -12.16 -4.75
C ASP A 204 -4.50 -10.94 -5.60
N GLN A 205 -3.53 -10.05 -5.81
CA GLN A 205 -3.67 -8.92 -6.71
C GLN A 205 -3.06 -9.26 -8.06
N VAL A 206 -3.83 -9.04 -9.11
CA VAL A 206 -3.35 -9.10 -10.50
C VAL A 206 -3.45 -7.71 -11.10
N THR A 207 -2.32 -7.16 -11.49
CA THR A 207 -2.23 -5.90 -12.24
C THR A 207 -1.87 -6.22 -13.68
N THR A 208 -2.75 -5.86 -14.62
CA THR A 208 -2.46 -5.90 -16.05
C THR A 208 -1.95 -4.53 -16.46
N ALA A 209 -0.72 -4.46 -16.92
CA ALA A 209 -0.07 -3.24 -17.36
C ALA A 209 0.03 -3.21 -18.88
N THR A 210 -0.25 -2.06 -19.49
CA THR A 210 -0.12 -1.83 -20.93
C THR A 210 0.79 -0.63 -21.17
N LEU A 211 1.86 -0.81 -21.94
CA LEU A 211 2.73 0.29 -22.37
C LEU A 211 2.04 1.08 -23.49
N VAL A 212 1.46 2.21 -23.11
CA VAL A 212 0.66 3.05 -24.03
C VAL A 212 1.57 3.91 -24.91
N ALA A 213 2.64 4.47 -24.34
CA ALA A 213 3.58 5.32 -25.05
C ALA A 213 4.97 5.24 -24.43
N ARG A 214 5.99 5.52 -25.25
CA ARG A 214 7.38 5.58 -24.84
C ARG A 214 8.11 6.72 -25.55
N ASP A 215 8.82 7.54 -24.77
CA ASP A 215 9.73 8.56 -25.27
C ASP A 215 11.05 8.44 -24.48
N GLY A 216 12.03 7.76 -25.09
CA GLY A 216 13.29 7.41 -24.42
C GLY A 216 13.08 6.58 -23.15
N GLY A 217 13.43 7.14 -22.00
CA GLY A 217 13.22 6.54 -20.67
C GLY A 217 11.83 6.80 -20.09
N ARG A 218 11.07 7.73 -20.66
CA ARG A 218 9.74 8.10 -20.18
C ARG A 218 8.67 7.19 -20.75
N LEU A 219 7.88 6.58 -19.89
CA LEU A 219 6.88 5.57 -20.21
C LEU A 219 5.51 6.02 -19.69
N SER A 220 4.46 5.91 -20.54
CA SER A 220 3.08 6.02 -20.11
C SER A 220 2.47 4.64 -20.07
N ILE A 221 1.96 4.23 -18.91
CA ILE A 221 1.50 2.88 -18.65
C ILE A 221 0.07 2.95 -18.11
N ARG A 222 -0.84 2.20 -18.75
CA ARG A 222 -2.18 1.95 -18.22
C ARG A 222 -2.15 0.71 -17.34
N LEU A 223 -2.88 0.76 -16.23
CA LEU A 223 -2.99 -0.32 -15.26
C LEU A 223 -4.47 -0.69 -15.06
N ASP A 224 -4.76 -1.98 -15.11
CA ASP A 224 -6.02 -2.56 -14.70
C ASP A 224 -5.75 -3.54 -13.56
N VAL A 225 -6.44 -3.40 -12.44
CA VAL A 225 -6.17 -4.13 -11.19
C VAL A 225 -7.39 -4.93 -10.77
N THR A 226 -7.17 -6.17 -10.38
CA THR A 226 -8.18 -7.01 -9.72
C THR A 226 -7.60 -7.60 -8.45
N GLN A 227 -8.44 -7.73 -7.42
CA GLN A 227 -8.06 -8.35 -6.16
C GLN A 227 -9.05 -9.45 -5.81
N THR A 228 -8.54 -10.61 -5.41
CA THR A 228 -9.33 -11.78 -5.02
C THR A 228 -8.83 -12.30 -3.67
N PRO A 229 -9.69 -12.59 -2.70
CA PRO A 229 -9.27 -13.20 -1.44
C PRO A 229 -8.61 -14.56 -1.67
N LYS A 230 -7.53 -14.83 -0.93
CA LYS A 230 -6.85 -16.14 -0.95
C LYS A 230 -7.61 -17.21 -0.16
N SER A 231 -8.51 -16.78 0.71
CA SER A 231 -9.38 -17.62 1.54
C SER A 231 -10.81 -17.12 1.43
N ASN A 232 -11.80 -17.99 1.62
CA ASN A 232 -13.19 -17.61 1.78
C ASN A 232 -13.59 -17.35 3.24
N ILE A 233 -12.60 -17.29 4.14
CA ILE A 233 -12.76 -17.00 5.56
C ILE A 233 -11.85 -15.83 5.93
N TRP A 234 -12.37 -14.90 6.70
CA TRP A 234 -11.63 -13.85 7.34
C TRP A 234 -11.50 -14.13 8.84
N ASP A 235 -10.28 -14.36 9.31
CA ASP A 235 -9.96 -14.49 10.73
C ASP A 235 -9.89 -13.11 11.36
N LEU A 236 -10.78 -12.85 12.31
CA LEU A 236 -10.81 -11.57 13.01
C LEU A 236 -9.65 -11.46 14.00
N PRO A 237 -9.05 -10.26 14.16
CA PRO A 237 -7.97 -10.06 15.11
C PRO A 237 -8.41 -10.35 16.55
N ASN A 238 -7.42 -10.65 17.42
CA ASN A 238 -7.63 -10.92 18.85
C ASN A 238 -8.59 -12.08 19.14
N GLU A 239 -8.59 -13.11 18.28
CA GLU A 239 -9.45 -14.29 18.44
C GLU A 239 -10.96 -13.97 18.52
N ALA A 240 -11.38 -12.83 17.93
CA ALA A 240 -12.78 -12.42 17.93
C ALA A 240 -13.71 -13.35 17.15
N GLY A 241 -13.14 -14.29 16.41
CA GLY A 241 -13.84 -15.30 15.61
C GLY A 241 -13.53 -15.19 14.12
N THR A 242 -14.38 -15.76 13.29
CA THR A 242 -14.24 -15.79 11.83
C THR A 242 -15.48 -15.23 11.15
N LEU A 243 -15.29 -14.68 9.96
CA LEU A 243 -16.36 -14.31 9.05
C LEU A 243 -16.19 -15.06 7.73
N ASP A 244 -17.29 -15.60 7.20
CA ASP A 244 -17.32 -16.15 5.85
C ASP A 244 -17.36 -15.01 4.83
N ILE A 245 -16.55 -15.07 3.79
CA ILE A 245 -16.57 -14.11 2.68
C ILE A 245 -17.61 -14.59 1.67
N GLU A 246 -18.78 -13.92 1.62
CA GLU A 246 -19.86 -14.27 0.70
C GLU A 246 -19.70 -13.64 -0.67
N ASP A 247 -19.17 -12.43 -0.71
CA ASP A 247 -18.90 -11.69 -1.95
C ASP A 247 -17.69 -10.77 -1.77
N TYR A 248 -16.89 -10.67 -2.83
CA TYR A 248 -15.71 -9.83 -2.87
C TYR A 248 -15.44 -9.37 -4.30
N ALA A 249 -15.81 -8.16 -4.63
CA ALA A 249 -15.61 -7.57 -5.96
C ALA A 249 -14.78 -6.29 -5.84
N MET A 250 -13.46 -6.41 -5.94
CA MET A 250 -12.52 -5.29 -5.90
C MET A 250 -11.75 -5.21 -7.20
N GLN A 251 -11.89 -4.11 -7.90
CA GLN A 251 -11.20 -3.83 -9.16
C GLN A 251 -10.88 -2.35 -9.30
N GLY A 252 -9.95 -2.05 -10.19
CA GLY A 252 -9.54 -0.68 -10.40
C GLY A 252 -8.76 -0.47 -11.67
N SER A 253 -8.48 0.77 -11.96
CA SER A 253 -7.67 1.16 -13.12
C SER A 253 -6.97 2.49 -12.86
N GLY A 254 -6.02 2.80 -13.73
CA GLY A 254 -5.32 4.08 -13.72
C GLY A 254 -4.30 4.19 -14.82
N ASP A 255 -3.74 5.37 -14.93
CA ASP A 255 -2.62 5.65 -15.82
C ASP A 255 -1.46 6.21 -14.98
N ILE A 256 -0.25 5.73 -15.23
CA ILE A 256 0.95 6.18 -14.54
C ILE A 256 2.03 6.53 -15.55
N THR A 257 2.77 7.58 -15.27
CA THR A 257 3.95 7.97 -16.05
C THR A 257 5.18 7.77 -15.18
N VAL A 258 6.15 7.01 -15.69
CA VAL A 258 7.44 6.77 -15.05
C VAL A 258 8.57 7.22 -15.97
N ASP A 259 9.72 7.53 -15.39
CA ASP A 259 10.98 7.72 -16.10
C ASP A 259 11.98 6.69 -15.56
N LEU A 260 12.56 5.87 -16.43
CA LEU A 260 13.52 4.83 -16.01
C LEU A 260 14.77 5.39 -15.34
N GLY A 261 15.05 6.69 -15.50
CA GLY A 261 16.12 7.41 -14.81
C GLY A 261 15.72 7.96 -13.41
N LEU A 262 14.49 7.75 -12.96
CA LEU A 262 13.96 8.23 -11.68
C LEU A 262 13.37 7.08 -10.86
N PRO A 263 13.50 7.10 -9.53
CA PRO A 263 13.07 5.97 -8.68
C PRO A 263 11.55 5.86 -8.51
N LEU A 264 10.80 6.95 -8.63
CA LEU A 264 9.37 6.98 -8.38
C LEU A 264 8.59 7.51 -9.61
N PRO A 265 7.29 7.21 -9.69
CA PRO A 265 6.45 7.78 -10.74
C PRO A 265 6.50 9.31 -10.76
N ILE A 266 6.49 9.88 -11.96
CA ILE A 266 6.49 11.34 -12.14
C ILE A 266 5.09 11.93 -12.19
N ALA A 267 4.09 11.13 -12.54
CA ALA A 267 2.68 11.53 -12.57
C ALA A 267 1.78 10.30 -12.66
N GLY A 268 0.49 10.50 -12.37
CA GLY A 268 -0.55 9.51 -12.58
C GLY A 268 -1.38 9.21 -11.35
N SER A 269 -2.41 8.40 -11.54
CA SER A 269 -3.27 7.96 -10.45
C SER A 269 -3.82 6.56 -10.73
N ILE A 270 -4.08 5.81 -9.66
CA ILE A 270 -4.70 4.50 -9.69
C ILE A 270 -5.81 4.49 -8.63
N SER A 271 -7.02 4.16 -9.05
CA SER A 271 -8.17 4.00 -8.16
C SER A 271 -8.58 2.53 -8.15
N ILE A 272 -8.79 1.96 -6.96
CA ILE A 272 -9.33 0.62 -6.77
C ILE A 272 -10.52 0.74 -5.82
N GLY A 273 -11.63 0.13 -6.20
CA GLY A 273 -12.83 0.15 -5.39
C GLY A 273 -13.71 -1.06 -5.63
N GLY A 274 -14.72 -1.20 -4.77
CA GLY A 274 -15.67 -2.27 -4.88
C GLY A 274 -16.43 -2.52 -3.59
N HIS A 275 -17.01 -3.71 -3.51
CA HIS A 275 -17.81 -4.12 -2.36
C HIS A 275 -17.35 -5.49 -1.84
N GLN A 276 -17.64 -5.69 -0.56
CA GLN A 276 -17.34 -6.92 0.16
C GLN A 276 -18.52 -7.26 1.05
N VAL A 277 -18.87 -8.53 1.14
CA VAL A 277 -19.95 -9.05 1.98
C VAL A 277 -19.41 -10.19 2.83
N TYR A 278 -19.56 -10.05 4.13
CA TYR A 278 -19.11 -11.01 5.11
C TYR A 278 -20.28 -11.48 5.97
N ARG A 279 -20.26 -12.73 6.41
CA ARG A 279 -21.25 -13.30 7.33
C ARG A 279 -20.58 -13.94 8.54
N ASP A 280 -21.10 -13.64 9.72
CA ASP A 280 -20.76 -14.41 10.93
C ASP A 280 -21.52 -15.74 10.91
N PRO A 281 -20.83 -16.90 10.80
CA PRO A 281 -21.50 -18.22 10.74
C PRO A 281 -22.25 -18.57 12.04
N ARG A 282 -21.95 -17.93 13.17
CA ARG A 282 -22.56 -18.21 14.48
C ARG A 282 -23.84 -17.42 14.69
N THR A 283 -23.90 -16.16 14.23
CA THR A 283 -25.02 -15.25 14.45
C THR A 283 -25.82 -14.93 13.21
N SER A 284 -25.31 -15.32 12.03
CA SER A 284 -25.84 -14.96 10.71
C SER A 284 -25.87 -13.44 10.45
N THR A 285 -25.17 -12.66 11.24
CA THR A 285 -24.99 -11.21 11.03
C THR A 285 -24.21 -10.98 9.74
N VAL A 286 -24.68 -10.06 8.91
CA VAL A 286 -24.04 -9.69 7.64
C VAL A 286 -23.38 -8.33 7.75
N LEU A 287 -22.09 -8.28 7.44
CA LEU A 287 -21.32 -7.04 7.27
C LEU A 287 -21.14 -6.76 5.77
N ARG A 288 -21.55 -5.59 5.32
CA ARG A 288 -21.30 -5.08 3.98
C ARG A 288 -20.34 -3.93 4.05
N GLN A 289 -19.37 -3.93 3.15
CA GLN A 289 -18.41 -2.84 3.01
C GLN A 289 -18.37 -2.37 1.55
N ALA A 290 -18.35 -1.05 1.36
CA ALA A 290 -17.95 -0.41 0.11
C ALA A 290 -16.62 0.29 0.36
N ILE A 291 -15.61 -0.02 -0.46
CA ILE A 291 -14.24 0.49 -0.28
C ILE A 291 -13.80 1.15 -1.59
N GLU A 292 -13.15 2.31 -1.45
CA GLU A 292 -12.49 3.00 -2.56
C GLU A 292 -11.14 3.52 -2.07
N THR A 293 -10.09 3.22 -2.81
CA THR A 293 -8.74 3.71 -2.54
C THR A 293 -8.19 4.38 -3.79
N ASN A 294 -7.78 5.63 -3.66
CA ASN A 294 -7.11 6.38 -4.72
C ASN A 294 -5.69 6.72 -4.28
N VAL A 295 -4.72 6.43 -5.13
CA VAL A 295 -3.31 6.82 -4.96
C VAL A 295 -2.90 7.60 -6.19
N SER A 296 -2.32 8.79 -6.01
CA SER A 296 -1.81 9.59 -7.12
C SER A 296 -0.41 10.13 -6.83
N TRP A 297 0.36 10.26 -7.91
CA TRP A 297 1.71 10.77 -7.93
C TRP A 297 1.76 12.02 -8.79
N GLY A 298 2.60 12.99 -8.40
CA GLY A 298 2.82 14.20 -9.19
C GLY A 298 3.82 15.13 -8.53
N GLY A 299 4.32 16.09 -9.26
CA GLY A 299 5.19 17.17 -8.80
C GLY A 299 4.47 18.52 -8.81
#